data_30f51f07f4f74596c968625834906ddb
#
_entry.id   30f51f07f4f74596c968625834906ddb
#
_cell.length_a   1.000
_cell.length_b   1.000
_cell.length_c   1.000
_cell.angle_alpha   90.00
_cell.angle_beta   90.00
_cell.angle_gamma   90.00
#
_symmetry.space_group_name_H-M   'P 1'
#
loop_
_entity.id
_entity.type
_entity.pdbx_description
1 polymer ?
#
loop_
_entity_poly.entity_id
_entity_poly.type
_entity_poly.pdbx_seq_one_letter_code
_entity_poly.pdbx_strand_id
1 'polypeptide(L)'
;MLDNLAPNSVVGLNGKLFSLSMMEQMQQLFAQKGITLNIQADYGNDIWEDRPAEEYTPAYYFDEKYCGKSAAQKLSEVRDALAKQGCDALVVGRLDNSNWLFNVRANDIPNSPIAISYGFVSSDQAVLFTALSRVSAQAAEQLAKNGVTLREYEDIYPFLSSLQTDARVLCDPDEVNYLLYNQMQNNSHLTLVKGVDPIPMMKAVKNETEIANTRLAYLKDGCAEAEFYGWLRGTGKRRNGNRRLPNSAPSKSIMSAKASPLSSPTAKMPR
;
A
#
# COMPACT_ATOMS: atom_id res chain seq x y z
N MET A 1 -1.81 -28.18 -11.42
CA MET A 1 -2.73 -28.02 -10.28
C MET A 1 -4.14 -28.51 -10.64
N LEU A 2 -4.74 -28.02 -11.69
CA LEU A 2 -6.11 -28.39 -12.11
C LEU A 2 -6.28 -29.91 -12.32
N ASP A 3 -5.26 -30.59 -12.86
CA ASP A 3 -5.32 -32.03 -13.19
C ASP A 3 -5.52 -32.93 -11.95
N ASN A 4 -5.07 -32.45 -10.80
CA ASN A 4 -5.15 -33.19 -9.53
C ASN A 4 -6.47 -32.96 -8.77
N LEU A 5 -7.33 -32.06 -9.26
CA LEU A 5 -8.62 -31.75 -8.63
C LEU A 5 -9.74 -32.59 -9.24
N ALA A 6 -10.57 -33.18 -8.37
CA ALA A 6 -11.74 -33.94 -8.80
C ALA A 6 -12.77 -33.01 -9.47
N PRO A 7 -13.48 -33.46 -10.52
CA PRO A 7 -14.60 -32.72 -11.07
C PRO A 7 -15.67 -32.43 -10.00
N ASN A 8 -16.32 -31.28 -10.11
CA ASN A 8 -17.36 -30.78 -9.20
C ASN A 8 -16.93 -30.66 -7.72
N SER A 9 -15.61 -30.53 -7.47
CA SER A 9 -15.09 -30.26 -6.13
C SER A 9 -15.26 -28.80 -5.74
N VAL A 10 -15.05 -28.50 -4.45
CA VAL A 10 -15.00 -27.13 -3.91
C VAL A 10 -13.57 -26.82 -3.52
N VAL A 11 -13.04 -25.71 -4.03
CA VAL A 11 -11.72 -25.19 -3.65
C VAL A 11 -11.92 -23.98 -2.75
N GLY A 12 -11.39 -24.07 -1.52
CA GLY A 12 -11.39 -22.94 -0.58
C GLY A 12 -10.15 -22.08 -0.75
N LEU A 13 -10.34 -20.75 -0.70
CA LEU A 13 -9.27 -19.75 -0.71
C LEU A 13 -9.72 -18.49 0.02
N ASN A 14 -8.74 -17.70 0.48
CA ASN A 14 -9.03 -16.41 1.07
C ASN A 14 -9.10 -15.34 -0.01
N GLY A 15 -10.29 -14.81 -0.28
CA GLY A 15 -10.54 -13.79 -1.31
C GLY A 15 -9.80 -12.46 -1.09
N LYS A 16 -9.26 -12.21 0.10
CA LYS A 16 -8.40 -11.04 0.39
C LYS A 16 -7.04 -11.11 -0.32
N LEU A 17 -6.57 -12.32 -0.65
CA LEU A 17 -5.21 -12.56 -1.16
C LEU A 17 -5.13 -12.58 -2.69
N PHE A 18 -6.25 -12.49 -3.38
CA PHE A 18 -6.32 -12.57 -4.84
C PHE A 18 -6.97 -11.33 -5.42
N SER A 19 -6.38 -10.77 -6.48
CA SER A 19 -7.02 -9.69 -7.23
C SER A 19 -8.26 -10.19 -7.98
N LEU A 20 -9.13 -9.27 -8.38
CA LEU A 20 -10.30 -9.59 -9.20
C LEU A 20 -9.88 -10.29 -10.50
N SER A 21 -8.86 -9.77 -11.20
CA SER A 21 -8.39 -10.35 -12.45
C SER A 21 -7.88 -11.79 -12.29
N MET A 22 -7.13 -12.08 -11.21
CA MET A 22 -6.67 -13.44 -10.91
C MET A 22 -7.85 -14.36 -10.62
N MET A 23 -8.84 -13.91 -9.86
CA MET A 23 -10.02 -14.70 -9.53
C MET A 23 -10.88 -15.01 -10.75
N GLU A 24 -11.05 -14.06 -11.66
CA GLU A 24 -11.78 -14.28 -12.92
C GLU A 24 -11.10 -15.35 -13.79
N GLN A 25 -9.76 -15.29 -13.88
CA GLN A 25 -8.99 -16.33 -14.58
C GLN A 25 -9.13 -17.70 -13.92
N MET A 26 -9.05 -17.77 -12.58
CA MET A 26 -9.24 -19.01 -11.84
C MET A 26 -10.64 -19.57 -12.00
N GLN A 27 -11.67 -18.73 -11.94
CA GLN A 27 -13.06 -19.14 -12.15
C GLN A 27 -13.28 -19.74 -13.53
N GLN A 28 -12.75 -19.09 -14.58
CA GLN A 28 -12.83 -19.63 -15.96
C GLN A 28 -12.14 -20.98 -16.10
N LEU A 29 -10.97 -21.14 -15.45
CA LEU A 29 -10.22 -22.38 -15.47
C LEU A 29 -10.96 -23.51 -14.73
N PHE A 30 -11.49 -23.22 -13.55
CA PHE A 30 -12.17 -24.21 -12.70
C PHE A 30 -13.55 -24.59 -13.22
N ALA A 31 -14.24 -23.67 -13.90
CA ALA A 31 -15.52 -23.93 -14.55
C ALA A 31 -15.46 -25.09 -15.57
N GLN A 32 -14.29 -25.31 -16.20
CA GLN A 32 -14.08 -26.43 -17.15
C GLN A 32 -14.25 -27.82 -16.50
N LYS A 33 -14.08 -27.90 -15.18
CA LYS A 33 -14.28 -29.14 -14.39
C LYS A 33 -15.47 -29.06 -13.43
N GLY A 34 -16.31 -28.04 -13.53
CA GLY A 34 -17.43 -27.83 -12.61
C GLY A 34 -16.99 -27.49 -11.17
N ILE A 35 -15.75 -27.07 -10.95
CA ILE A 35 -15.22 -26.75 -9.63
C ILE A 35 -15.74 -25.38 -9.19
N THR A 36 -16.22 -25.29 -7.95
CA THR A 36 -16.68 -24.06 -7.32
C THR A 36 -15.65 -23.51 -6.34
N LEU A 37 -15.66 -22.17 -6.12
CA LEU A 37 -14.74 -21.50 -5.21
C LEU A 37 -15.46 -21.05 -3.94
N ASN A 38 -14.92 -21.42 -2.77
CA ASN A 38 -15.26 -20.82 -1.49
C ASN A 38 -14.21 -19.75 -1.16
N ILE A 39 -14.60 -18.49 -1.25
CA ILE A 39 -13.71 -17.33 -1.12
C ILE A 39 -13.48 -16.87 0.33
N GLN A 40 -14.16 -17.48 1.29
CA GLN A 40 -14.09 -17.11 2.71
C GLN A 40 -13.23 -18.06 3.55
N ALA A 41 -12.59 -19.03 2.92
CA ALA A 41 -11.74 -19.97 3.62
C ALA A 41 -10.42 -19.32 4.01
N ASP A 42 -10.07 -19.35 5.29
CA ASP A 42 -8.78 -18.86 5.80
C ASP A 42 -8.01 -20.01 6.47
N TYR A 43 -7.57 -20.95 5.66
CA TYR A 43 -6.80 -22.10 6.13
C TYR A 43 -5.46 -21.72 6.77
N GLY A 44 -4.94 -20.52 6.51
CA GLY A 44 -3.72 -20.03 7.14
C GLY A 44 -3.88 -19.88 8.66
N ASN A 45 -5.03 -19.38 9.10
CA ASN A 45 -5.35 -19.29 10.53
C ASN A 45 -5.70 -20.67 11.14
N ASP A 46 -6.32 -21.55 10.37
CA ASP A 46 -6.71 -22.88 10.86
C ASP A 46 -5.49 -23.81 11.07
N ILE A 47 -4.43 -23.64 10.28
CA ILE A 47 -3.25 -24.53 10.30
C ILE A 47 -2.11 -23.95 11.16
N TRP A 48 -1.97 -22.64 11.21
CA TRP A 48 -0.88 -21.97 11.93
C TRP A 48 -1.32 -21.55 13.34
N GLU A 49 -1.32 -22.50 14.27
CA GLU A 49 -1.83 -22.32 15.64
C GLU A 49 -1.07 -21.25 16.46
N ASP A 50 0.23 -21.07 16.23
CA ASP A 50 1.10 -20.10 16.91
C ASP A 50 1.42 -18.87 16.03
N ARG A 51 0.54 -18.54 15.10
CA ARG A 51 0.70 -17.37 14.24
C ARG A 51 0.85 -16.11 15.08
N PRO A 52 1.97 -15.34 14.93
CA PRO A 52 2.15 -14.10 15.66
C PRO A 52 1.06 -13.10 15.28
N ALA A 53 0.61 -12.31 16.25
CA ALA A 53 -0.30 -11.20 15.98
C ALA A 53 0.34 -10.19 15.02
N GLU A 54 -0.48 -9.56 14.21
CA GLU A 54 -0.01 -8.50 13.33
C GLU A 54 0.48 -7.30 14.18
N GLU A 55 1.74 -6.94 13.97
CA GLU A 55 2.35 -5.77 14.59
C GLU A 55 2.29 -4.58 13.63
N TYR A 56 1.65 -3.51 14.05
CA TYR A 56 1.60 -2.28 13.29
C TYR A 56 2.59 -1.26 13.82
N THR A 57 3.40 -0.69 12.95
CA THR A 57 4.30 0.40 13.31
C THR A 57 3.53 1.73 13.42
N PRO A 58 3.98 2.71 14.22
CA PRO A 58 3.32 4.01 14.32
C PRO A 58 3.16 4.68 12.96
N ALA A 59 1.94 5.10 12.66
CA ALA A 59 1.63 5.85 11.45
C ALA A 59 1.76 7.36 11.69
N TYR A 60 2.32 8.06 10.70
CA TYR A 60 2.49 9.51 10.73
C TYR A 60 2.01 10.16 9.42
N TYR A 61 1.60 11.42 9.52
CA TYR A 61 1.25 12.23 8.36
C TYR A 61 2.55 12.71 7.68
N PHE A 62 2.63 12.50 6.37
CA PHE A 62 3.78 12.92 5.55
C PHE A 62 3.54 14.35 5.08
N ASP A 63 4.24 15.29 5.71
CA ASP A 63 4.07 16.72 5.55
C ASP A 63 4.27 17.19 4.10
N GLU A 64 3.50 18.20 3.71
CA GLU A 64 3.50 18.81 2.37
C GLU A 64 4.85 19.38 1.95
N LYS A 65 5.68 19.80 2.91
CA LYS A 65 7.07 20.23 2.62
C LYS A 65 7.92 19.14 1.98
N TYR A 66 7.53 17.87 2.11
CA TYR A 66 8.21 16.72 1.50
C TYR A 66 7.51 16.20 0.25
N CYS A 67 6.18 16.23 0.22
CA CYS A 67 5.39 15.67 -0.88
C CYS A 67 4.80 16.73 -1.83
N GLY A 68 4.86 18.02 -1.46
CA GLY A 68 4.48 19.15 -2.31
C GLY A 68 2.97 19.34 -2.52
N LYS A 69 2.13 18.42 -2.07
CA LYS A 69 0.68 18.49 -2.18
C LYS A 69 0.01 17.95 -0.92
N SER A 70 -1.05 18.62 -0.46
CA SER A 70 -1.91 18.12 0.62
C SER A 70 -2.71 16.88 0.17
N ALA A 71 -3.21 16.11 1.14
CA ALA A 71 -4.16 15.03 0.83
C ALA A 71 -5.44 15.58 0.20
N ALA A 72 -5.93 16.76 0.65
CA ALA A 72 -7.10 17.41 0.07
C ALA A 72 -6.92 17.75 -1.42
N GLN A 73 -5.75 18.27 -1.81
CA GLN A 73 -5.44 18.55 -3.22
C GLN A 73 -5.42 17.26 -4.06
N LYS A 74 -4.79 16.20 -3.57
CA LYS A 74 -4.76 14.90 -4.25
C LYS A 74 -6.15 14.29 -4.39
N LEU A 75 -6.97 14.38 -3.34
CA LEU A 75 -8.37 13.93 -3.37
C LEU A 75 -9.19 14.68 -4.41
N SER A 76 -9.01 16.01 -4.54
CA SER A 76 -9.65 16.79 -5.60
C SER A 76 -9.26 16.29 -6.99
N GLU A 77 -7.96 16.08 -7.23
CA GLU A 77 -7.46 15.58 -8.52
C GLU A 77 -8.01 14.17 -8.84
N VAL A 78 -8.13 13.29 -7.85
CA VAL A 78 -8.71 11.96 -8.01
C VAL A 78 -10.20 12.08 -8.36
N ARG A 79 -10.96 12.92 -7.68
CA ARG A 79 -12.39 13.17 -7.97
C ARG A 79 -12.59 13.69 -9.40
N ASP A 80 -11.75 14.60 -9.86
CA ASP A 80 -11.77 15.10 -11.24
C ASP A 80 -11.49 13.98 -12.26
N ALA A 81 -10.59 13.06 -11.94
CA ALA A 81 -10.27 11.94 -12.79
C ALA A 81 -11.41 10.89 -12.82
N LEU A 82 -12.07 10.66 -11.68
CA LEU A 82 -13.25 9.78 -11.60
C LEU A 82 -14.40 10.34 -12.42
N ALA A 83 -14.69 11.65 -12.31
CA ALA A 83 -15.73 12.30 -13.10
C ALA A 83 -15.50 12.16 -14.61
N LYS A 84 -14.24 12.28 -15.07
CA LYS A 84 -13.87 12.05 -16.48
C LYS A 84 -14.10 10.62 -16.95
N GLN A 85 -14.04 9.64 -16.03
CA GLN A 85 -14.34 8.23 -16.30
C GLN A 85 -15.83 7.90 -16.09
N GLY A 86 -16.67 8.89 -15.74
CA GLY A 86 -18.09 8.68 -15.44
C GLY A 86 -18.31 7.84 -14.19
N CYS A 87 -17.40 7.95 -13.20
CA CYS A 87 -17.47 7.25 -11.92
C CYS A 87 -17.63 8.25 -10.77
N ASP A 88 -18.34 7.82 -9.72
CA ASP A 88 -18.65 8.63 -8.54
C ASP A 88 -17.73 8.31 -7.37
N ALA A 89 -17.15 7.10 -7.36
CA ALA A 89 -16.31 6.62 -6.27
C ALA A 89 -15.20 5.68 -6.75
N LEU A 90 -14.18 5.51 -5.87
CA LEU A 90 -13.03 4.62 -6.06
C LEU A 90 -12.74 3.90 -4.75
N VAL A 91 -12.52 2.59 -4.83
CA VAL A 91 -11.89 1.81 -3.75
C VAL A 91 -10.41 1.69 -4.04
N VAL A 92 -9.58 2.21 -3.14
CA VAL A 92 -8.12 2.16 -3.24
C VAL A 92 -7.63 0.91 -2.51
N GLY A 93 -7.38 -0.16 -3.26
CA GLY A 93 -6.96 -1.46 -2.71
C GLY A 93 -5.45 -1.57 -2.51
N ARG A 94 -4.67 -0.84 -3.27
CA ARG A 94 -3.21 -0.91 -3.25
C ARG A 94 -2.61 -0.02 -2.17
N LEU A 95 -1.72 -0.60 -1.36
CA LEU A 95 -1.15 0.05 -0.18
C LEU A 95 -0.41 1.35 -0.51
N ASP A 96 0.46 1.33 -1.52
CA ASP A 96 1.26 2.50 -1.89
C ASP A 96 0.42 3.63 -2.52
N ASN A 97 -0.70 3.29 -3.18
CA ASN A 97 -1.67 4.26 -3.69
C ASN A 97 -2.41 4.94 -2.53
N SER A 98 -2.93 4.15 -1.59
CA SER A 98 -3.58 4.67 -0.38
C SER A 98 -2.64 5.58 0.41
N ASN A 99 -1.42 5.14 0.66
CA ASN A 99 -0.43 5.91 1.43
C ASN A 99 -0.01 7.21 0.72
N TRP A 100 0.11 7.20 -0.60
CA TRP A 100 0.39 8.39 -1.37
C TRP A 100 -0.78 9.37 -1.34
N LEU A 101 -1.99 8.88 -1.55
CA LEU A 101 -3.21 9.70 -1.61
C LEU A 101 -3.46 10.45 -0.30
N PHE A 102 -3.41 9.74 0.81
CA PHE A 102 -3.72 10.28 2.14
C PHE A 102 -2.50 10.89 2.86
N ASN A 103 -1.32 10.94 2.24
CA ASN A 103 -0.08 11.40 2.88
C ASN A 103 0.23 10.67 4.20
N VAL A 104 -0.01 9.38 4.28
CA VAL A 104 0.29 8.55 5.45
C VAL A 104 1.49 7.67 5.19
N ARG A 105 2.34 7.50 6.19
CA ARG A 105 3.50 6.58 6.15
C ARG A 105 3.60 5.81 7.45
N ALA A 106 4.15 4.61 7.35
CA ALA A 106 4.56 3.75 8.47
C ALA A 106 5.66 2.80 7.98
N ASN A 107 6.11 1.86 8.78
CA ASN A 107 7.15 0.91 8.40
C ASN A 107 6.67 -0.54 8.55
N ASP A 108 5.44 -0.84 8.09
CA ASP A 108 4.88 -2.19 8.18
C ASP A 108 5.51 -3.15 7.17
N ILE A 109 5.94 -2.61 6.04
CA ILE A 109 6.59 -3.38 4.98
C ILE A 109 8.11 -3.16 5.07
N PRO A 110 8.94 -4.21 5.17
CA PRO A 110 10.39 -4.07 5.19
C PRO A 110 10.91 -3.26 4.00
N ASN A 111 11.75 -2.26 4.30
CA ASN A 111 12.37 -1.36 3.31
C ASN A 111 11.38 -0.48 2.51
N SER A 112 10.13 -0.39 2.95
CA SER A 112 9.11 0.45 2.31
C SER A 112 8.31 1.20 3.37
N PRO A 113 8.19 2.55 3.30
CA PRO A 113 7.52 3.34 4.33
C PRO A 113 6.00 3.33 4.14
N ILE A 114 5.42 2.16 4.19
CA ILE A 114 4.01 1.92 3.87
C ILE A 114 3.26 1.47 5.12
N ALA A 115 2.10 2.07 5.33
CA ALA A 115 1.08 1.65 6.27
C ALA A 115 0.13 0.64 5.60
N ILE A 116 -0.18 -0.46 6.26
CA ILE A 116 -1.26 -1.35 5.83
C ILE A 116 -2.58 -0.59 5.93
N SER A 117 -3.24 -0.38 4.79
CA SER A 117 -4.43 0.45 4.71
C SER A 117 -5.22 0.21 3.43
N TYR A 118 -6.51 0.51 3.48
CA TYR A 118 -7.37 0.70 2.32
C TYR A 118 -7.86 2.15 2.25
N GLY A 119 -8.34 2.55 1.10
CA GLY A 119 -8.99 3.84 0.91
C GLY A 119 -10.34 3.74 0.22
N PHE A 120 -11.22 4.68 0.52
CA PHE A 120 -12.44 4.93 -0.23
C PHE A 120 -12.54 6.43 -0.52
N VAL A 121 -12.86 6.78 -1.74
CA VAL A 121 -13.04 8.17 -2.18
C VAL A 121 -14.36 8.26 -2.94
N SER A 122 -15.21 9.20 -2.55
CA SER A 122 -16.37 9.62 -3.34
C SER A 122 -16.38 11.15 -3.49
N SER A 123 -17.40 11.70 -4.12
CA SER A 123 -17.57 13.14 -4.29
C SER A 123 -17.54 13.90 -2.96
N ASP A 124 -18.09 13.31 -1.91
CA ASP A 124 -18.33 13.91 -0.58
C ASP A 124 -17.52 13.25 0.54
N GLN A 125 -16.99 12.06 0.34
CA GLN A 125 -16.28 11.31 1.37
C GLN A 125 -14.85 10.96 0.96
N ALA A 126 -13.97 10.88 1.94
CA ALA A 126 -12.66 10.28 1.84
C ALA A 126 -12.38 9.53 3.14
N VAL A 127 -12.22 8.21 3.05
CA VAL A 127 -12.06 7.34 4.21
C VAL A 127 -10.77 6.56 4.09
N LEU A 128 -9.95 6.62 5.12
CA LEU A 128 -8.75 5.80 5.28
C LEU A 128 -9.04 4.71 6.31
N PHE A 129 -8.91 3.46 5.90
CA PHE A 129 -9.06 2.28 6.76
C PHE A 129 -7.68 1.76 7.15
N THR A 130 -7.37 1.78 8.44
CA THR A 130 -6.10 1.29 9.00
C THR A 130 -6.30 0.98 10.48
N ALA A 131 -5.38 0.28 11.12
CA ALA A 131 -5.45 0.07 12.57
C ALA A 131 -5.39 1.43 13.30
N LEU A 132 -6.46 1.85 13.96
CA LEU A 132 -6.55 3.18 14.59
C LEU A 132 -5.57 3.35 15.75
N SER A 133 -5.24 2.27 16.46
CA SER A 133 -4.31 2.27 17.59
C SER A 133 -2.91 2.77 17.25
N ARG A 134 -2.53 2.74 15.97
CA ARG A 134 -1.21 3.18 15.47
C ARG A 134 -1.16 4.63 15.02
N VAL A 135 -2.32 5.26 14.83
CA VAL A 135 -2.41 6.63 14.30
C VAL A 135 -2.24 7.62 15.45
N SER A 136 -1.20 8.45 15.39
CA SER A 136 -0.99 9.49 16.39
C SER A 136 -2.10 10.54 16.34
N ALA A 137 -2.41 11.18 17.48
CA ALA A 137 -3.39 12.27 17.54
C ALA A 137 -3.06 13.39 16.54
N GLN A 138 -1.78 13.72 16.36
CA GLN A 138 -1.33 14.70 15.38
C GLN A 138 -1.64 14.26 13.93
N ALA A 139 -1.39 12.99 13.60
CA ALA A 139 -1.69 12.47 12.27
C ALA A 139 -3.19 12.46 12.01
N ALA A 140 -4.01 12.06 13.01
CA ALA A 140 -5.46 12.08 12.92
C ALA A 140 -6.01 13.50 12.71
N GLU A 141 -5.47 14.49 13.42
CA GLU A 141 -5.84 15.90 13.26
C GLU A 141 -5.50 16.41 11.83
N GLN A 142 -4.33 16.08 11.30
CA GLN A 142 -3.94 16.48 9.95
C GLN A 142 -4.82 15.83 8.89
N LEU A 143 -5.15 14.54 9.04
CA LEU A 143 -6.06 13.85 8.14
C LEU A 143 -7.45 14.48 8.18
N ALA A 144 -8.00 14.76 9.36
CA ALA A 144 -9.29 15.41 9.52
C ALA A 144 -9.33 16.81 8.87
N LYS A 145 -8.26 17.62 9.00
CA LYS A 145 -8.13 18.92 8.32
C LYS A 145 -8.15 18.79 6.80
N ASN A 146 -7.73 17.65 6.27
CA ASN A 146 -7.76 17.34 4.83
C ASN A 146 -9.06 16.64 4.39
N GLY A 147 -10.09 16.59 5.27
CA GLY A 147 -11.37 15.97 4.97
C GLY A 147 -11.35 14.45 4.94
N VAL A 148 -10.37 13.81 5.59
CA VAL A 148 -10.22 12.35 5.65
C VAL A 148 -10.77 11.82 6.97
N THR A 149 -11.67 10.87 6.88
CA THR A 149 -12.20 10.11 8.02
C THR A 149 -11.37 8.84 8.22
N LEU A 150 -11.08 8.51 9.47
CA LEU A 150 -10.36 7.29 9.85
C LEU A 150 -11.36 6.22 10.31
N ARG A 151 -11.13 4.97 9.88
CA ARG A 151 -11.84 3.77 10.35
C ARG A 151 -10.89 2.62 10.57
N GLU A 152 -11.32 1.61 11.33
CA GLU A 152 -10.55 0.37 11.51
C GLU A 152 -10.36 -0.35 10.16
N TYR A 153 -9.25 -1.06 10.03
CA TYR A 153 -8.82 -1.68 8.78
C TYR A 153 -9.87 -2.62 8.18
N GLU A 154 -10.48 -3.47 9.01
CA GLU A 154 -11.49 -4.44 8.58
C GLU A 154 -12.86 -3.81 8.33
N ASP A 155 -13.10 -2.59 8.80
CA ASP A 155 -14.39 -1.89 8.61
C ASP A 155 -14.69 -1.60 7.13
N ILE A 156 -13.71 -1.69 6.23
CA ILE A 156 -13.95 -1.47 4.80
C ILE A 156 -15.01 -2.43 4.24
N TYR A 157 -15.02 -3.68 4.68
CA TYR A 157 -15.96 -4.68 4.18
C TYR A 157 -17.41 -4.36 4.55
N PRO A 158 -17.78 -4.19 5.84
CA PRO A 158 -19.13 -3.79 6.21
C PRO A 158 -19.46 -2.38 5.71
N PHE A 159 -18.49 -1.46 5.61
CA PHE A 159 -18.70 -0.13 5.05
C PHE A 159 -19.21 -0.20 3.61
N LEU A 160 -18.54 -0.94 2.73
CA LEU A 160 -18.94 -1.08 1.33
C LEU A 160 -20.31 -1.75 1.16
N SER A 161 -20.62 -2.73 2.03
CA SER A 161 -21.93 -3.39 2.04
C SER A 161 -23.05 -2.49 2.52
N SER A 162 -22.75 -1.50 3.37
CA SER A 162 -23.75 -0.62 4.02
C SER A 162 -23.99 0.71 3.29
N LEU A 163 -23.30 1.00 2.19
CA LEU A 163 -23.53 2.21 1.41
C LEU A 163 -24.95 2.23 0.85
N GLN A 164 -25.67 3.34 1.09
CA GLN A 164 -27.07 3.52 0.69
C GLN A 164 -27.23 4.53 -0.45
N THR A 165 -26.14 5.13 -0.89
CA THR A 165 -26.14 6.10 -1.99
C THR A 165 -25.80 5.37 -3.28
N ASP A 166 -26.63 5.57 -4.31
CA ASP A 166 -26.35 5.02 -5.63
C ASP A 166 -25.06 5.62 -6.18
N ALA A 167 -24.11 4.77 -6.53
CA ALA A 167 -22.80 5.20 -7.01
C ALA A 167 -22.23 4.27 -8.07
N ARG A 168 -21.57 4.85 -9.06
CA ARG A 168 -20.71 4.14 -10.02
C ARG A 168 -19.30 4.06 -9.46
N VAL A 169 -18.89 2.88 -9.00
CA VAL A 169 -17.60 2.67 -8.34
C VAL A 169 -16.57 2.15 -9.33
N LEU A 170 -15.50 2.91 -9.51
CA LEU A 170 -14.36 2.46 -10.31
C LEU A 170 -13.64 1.32 -9.57
N CYS A 171 -13.47 0.21 -10.26
CA CYS A 171 -12.74 -0.97 -9.80
C CYS A 171 -11.63 -1.30 -10.79
N ASP A 172 -10.39 -1.16 -10.37
CA ASP A 172 -9.27 -1.69 -11.13
C ASP A 172 -9.13 -3.19 -10.80
N PRO A 173 -9.30 -4.09 -11.79
CA PRO A 173 -9.30 -5.54 -11.52
C PRO A 173 -7.97 -6.08 -10.98
N ASP A 174 -6.86 -5.38 -11.21
CA ASP A 174 -5.54 -5.79 -10.75
C ASP A 174 -5.21 -5.25 -9.34
N GLU A 175 -5.91 -4.20 -8.90
CA GLU A 175 -5.63 -3.47 -7.67
C GLU A 175 -6.62 -3.80 -6.52
N VAL A 176 -7.84 -4.23 -6.87
CA VAL A 176 -8.88 -4.56 -5.88
C VAL A 176 -8.89 -6.07 -5.62
N ASN A 177 -8.83 -6.47 -4.34
CA ASN A 177 -8.98 -7.87 -4.01
C ASN A 177 -10.42 -8.36 -4.21
N TYR A 178 -10.55 -9.68 -4.43
CA TYR A 178 -11.84 -10.26 -4.79
C TYR A 178 -12.90 -10.17 -3.68
N LEU A 179 -12.49 -10.16 -2.42
CA LEU A 179 -13.46 -10.02 -1.33
C LEU A 179 -14.08 -8.61 -1.29
N LEU A 180 -13.28 -7.55 -1.51
CA LEU A 180 -13.80 -6.18 -1.65
C LEU A 180 -14.75 -6.07 -2.85
N TYR A 181 -14.35 -6.64 -3.99
CA TYR A 181 -15.20 -6.67 -5.17
C TYR A 181 -16.54 -7.37 -4.89
N ASN A 182 -16.52 -8.53 -4.24
CA ASN A 182 -17.71 -9.29 -3.90
C ASN A 182 -18.64 -8.52 -2.93
N GLN A 183 -18.08 -7.82 -1.94
CA GLN A 183 -18.87 -6.97 -1.05
C GLN A 183 -19.60 -5.86 -1.81
N MET A 184 -18.91 -5.19 -2.73
CA MET A 184 -19.52 -4.16 -3.55
C MET A 184 -20.55 -4.72 -4.52
N GLN A 185 -20.28 -5.87 -5.15
CA GLN A 185 -21.20 -6.51 -6.09
C GLN A 185 -22.52 -6.93 -5.45
N ASN A 186 -22.50 -7.28 -4.17
CA ASN A 186 -23.68 -7.65 -3.41
C ASN A 186 -24.49 -6.44 -2.89
N ASN A 187 -23.99 -5.22 -3.06
CA ASN A 187 -24.70 -3.99 -2.70
C ASN A 187 -25.46 -3.44 -3.93
N SER A 188 -26.79 -3.45 -3.89
CA SER A 188 -27.65 -3.03 -4.99
C SER A 188 -27.55 -1.53 -5.33
N HIS A 189 -27.00 -0.71 -4.45
CA HIS A 189 -26.75 0.72 -4.66
C HIS A 189 -25.48 0.98 -5.48
N LEU A 190 -24.62 -0.04 -5.66
CA LEU A 190 -23.34 0.15 -6.34
C LEU A 190 -23.36 -0.44 -7.75
N THR A 191 -22.97 0.37 -8.72
CA THR A 191 -22.70 -0.07 -10.07
C THR A 191 -21.19 -0.12 -10.29
N LEU A 192 -20.62 -1.33 -10.45
CA LEU A 192 -19.18 -1.50 -10.60
C LEU A 192 -18.74 -1.23 -12.03
N VAL A 193 -17.76 -0.37 -12.19
CA VAL A 193 -17.16 0.00 -13.47
C VAL A 193 -15.71 -0.50 -13.48
N LYS A 194 -15.41 -1.48 -14.32
CA LYS A 194 -14.02 -1.93 -14.52
C LYS A 194 -13.23 -0.86 -15.27
N GLY A 195 -12.11 -0.46 -14.73
CA GLY A 195 -11.25 0.56 -15.33
C GLY A 195 -9.92 0.66 -14.61
N VAL A 196 -9.09 1.61 -15.00
CA VAL A 196 -7.74 1.81 -14.46
C VAL A 196 -7.78 2.83 -13.32
N ASP A 197 -7.19 2.49 -12.17
CA ASP A 197 -6.97 3.44 -11.07
C ASP A 197 -6.12 4.62 -11.57
N PRO A 198 -6.57 5.88 -11.44
CA PRO A 198 -5.80 7.05 -11.87
C PRO A 198 -4.59 7.34 -10.96
N ILE A 199 -4.56 6.84 -9.73
CA ILE A 199 -3.54 7.19 -8.72
C ILE A 199 -2.12 6.78 -9.16
N PRO A 200 -1.87 5.58 -9.71
CA PRO A 200 -0.53 5.20 -10.17
C PRO A 200 0.10 6.22 -11.12
N MET A 201 -0.69 6.74 -12.07
CA MET A 201 -0.18 7.72 -13.03
C MET A 201 0.04 9.08 -12.39
N MET A 202 -0.85 9.54 -11.51
CA MET A 202 -0.69 10.77 -10.74
C MET A 202 0.56 10.71 -9.85
N LYS A 203 0.83 9.58 -9.22
CA LYS A 203 2.02 9.33 -8.41
C LYS A 203 3.30 9.23 -9.27
N ALA A 204 3.21 8.71 -10.49
CA ALA A 204 4.35 8.59 -11.39
C ALA A 204 4.87 9.96 -11.84
N VAL A 205 3.98 10.93 -12.10
CA VAL A 205 4.35 12.29 -12.48
C VAL A 205 4.66 13.12 -11.23
N LYS A 206 5.96 13.32 -10.97
CA LYS A 206 6.45 14.02 -9.77
C LYS A 206 6.26 15.53 -9.90
N ASN A 207 5.82 16.17 -8.80
CA ASN A 207 5.82 17.62 -8.68
C ASN A 207 7.24 18.16 -8.39
N GLU A 208 7.40 19.49 -8.41
CA GLU A 208 8.71 20.14 -8.21
C GLU A 208 9.34 19.82 -6.85
N THR A 209 8.54 19.75 -5.78
CA THR A 209 9.00 19.41 -4.44
C THR A 209 9.49 17.96 -4.38
N GLU A 210 8.73 17.03 -4.94
CA GLU A 210 9.14 15.63 -5.04
C GLU A 210 10.41 15.47 -5.87
N ILE A 211 10.56 16.20 -6.98
CA ILE A 211 11.77 16.19 -7.83
C ILE A 211 12.97 16.70 -7.03
N ALA A 212 12.83 17.85 -6.35
CA ALA A 212 13.90 18.44 -5.57
C ALA A 212 14.37 17.51 -4.44
N ASN A 213 13.42 16.93 -3.69
CA ASN A 213 13.70 15.98 -2.62
C ASN A 213 14.33 14.67 -3.15
N THR A 214 13.85 14.19 -4.29
CA THR A 214 14.44 13.00 -4.94
C THR A 214 15.88 13.25 -5.35
N ARG A 215 16.19 14.40 -5.98
CA ARG A 215 17.57 14.76 -6.35
C ARG A 215 18.48 14.82 -5.12
N LEU A 216 18.01 15.41 -4.02
CA LEU A 216 18.77 15.48 -2.77
C LEU A 216 19.00 14.08 -2.17
N ALA A 217 18.00 13.22 -2.22
CA ALA A 217 18.10 11.84 -1.75
C ALA A 217 19.14 11.04 -2.55
N TYR A 218 19.08 11.11 -3.89
CA TYR A 218 20.06 10.45 -4.76
C TYR A 218 21.49 11.00 -4.57
N LEU A 219 21.65 12.30 -4.31
CA LEU A 219 22.96 12.86 -3.98
C LEU A 219 23.53 12.24 -2.69
N LYS A 220 22.72 12.14 -1.63
CA LYS A 220 23.12 11.51 -0.36
C LYS A 220 23.44 10.04 -0.53
N ASP A 221 22.62 9.31 -1.28
CA ASP A 221 22.81 7.89 -1.57
C ASP A 221 24.09 7.66 -2.37
N GLY A 222 24.33 8.42 -3.43
CA GLY A 222 25.54 8.37 -4.23
C GLY A 222 26.82 8.67 -3.44
N CYS A 223 26.77 9.61 -2.49
CA CYS A 223 27.89 9.84 -1.58
C CYS A 223 28.16 8.65 -0.67
N ALA A 224 27.10 8.06 -0.09
CA ALA A 224 27.22 6.88 0.77
C ALA A 224 27.73 5.64 -0.02
N GLU A 225 27.29 5.48 -1.26
CA GLU A 225 27.81 4.43 -2.15
C GLU A 225 29.30 4.63 -2.49
N ALA A 226 29.70 5.85 -2.81
CA ALA A 226 31.10 6.17 -3.08
C ALA A 226 32.01 5.88 -1.88
N GLU A 227 31.57 6.25 -0.66
CA GLU A 227 32.27 5.92 0.59
C GLU A 227 32.36 4.40 0.82
N PHE A 228 31.25 3.68 0.59
CA PHE A 228 31.22 2.22 0.70
C PHE A 228 32.19 1.54 -0.28
N TYR A 229 32.21 1.95 -1.55
CA TYR A 229 33.15 1.41 -2.53
C TYR A 229 34.59 1.78 -2.22
N GLY A 230 34.86 2.99 -1.70
CA GLY A 230 36.17 3.41 -1.23
C GLY A 230 36.68 2.52 -0.08
N TRP A 231 35.79 2.25 0.89
CA TRP A 231 36.08 1.33 1.99
C TRP A 231 36.34 -0.11 1.48
N LEU A 232 35.50 -0.63 0.61
CA LEU A 232 35.64 -1.97 0.06
C LEU A 232 36.97 -2.16 -0.69
N ARG A 233 37.39 -1.19 -1.52
CA ARG A 233 38.68 -1.19 -2.22
C ARG A 233 39.86 -1.11 -1.25
N GLY A 234 39.72 -0.32 -0.20
CA GLY A 234 40.74 -0.19 0.86
C GLY A 234 40.94 -1.49 1.66
N THR A 235 39.85 -2.20 1.95
CA THR A 235 39.87 -3.48 2.68
C THR A 235 40.28 -4.64 1.77
N GLY A 236 39.97 -4.61 0.48
CA GLY A 236 40.38 -5.62 -0.50
C GLY A 236 41.90 -5.73 -0.65
N LYS A 237 42.63 -4.61 -0.56
CA LYS A 237 44.10 -4.60 -0.58
C LYS A 237 44.75 -5.16 0.71
N ARG A 238 43.98 -5.29 1.83
CA ARG A 238 44.48 -5.81 3.11
C ARG A 238 44.23 -7.28 3.37
N ARG A 239 43.60 -7.98 2.43
CA ARG A 239 43.22 -9.41 2.59
C ARG A 239 44.37 -10.41 2.48
N ASN A 240 45.57 -9.95 2.11
CA ASN A 240 46.80 -10.79 2.04
C ASN A 240 47.62 -10.81 3.35
N GLY A 241 47.09 -10.33 4.45
CA GLY A 241 47.74 -10.42 5.76
C GLY A 241 46.70 -10.63 6.84
N ASN A 242 46.86 -11.67 7.64
CA ASN A 242 46.07 -12.04 8.83
C ASN A 242 45.71 -10.84 9.72
N ARG A 243 44.62 -10.13 9.45
CA ARG A 243 44.04 -9.16 10.38
C ARG A 243 42.53 -9.22 10.40
N ARG A 244 42.01 -9.35 11.65
CA ARG A 244 40.59 -9.19 11.97
C ARG A 244 40.04 -7.90 11.34
N LEU A 245 38.81 -7.95 10.84
CA LEU A 245 38.06 -6.79 10.39
C LEU A 245 38.14 -5.70 11.48
N PRO A 246 38.51 -4.46 11.14
CA PRO A 246 38.40 -3.36 12.10
C PRO A 246 36.92 -3.16 12.47
N ASN A 247 36.66 -2.84 13.75
CA ASN A 247 35.32 -2.49 14.25
C ASN A 247 34.70 -1.23 13.62
N SER A 248 35.31 -0.66 12.58
CA SER A 248 34.87 0.46 11.78
C SER A 248 34.30 0.03 10.41
N ALA A 249 33.46 -1.00 10.40
CA ALA A 249 32.53 -1.16 9.28
C ALA A 249 31.66 0.10 9.19
N PRO A 250 31.29 0.56 7.95
CA PRO A 250 30.37 1.69 7.80
C PRO A 250 29.21 1.50 8.76
N SER A 251 28.93 2.54 9.54
CA SER A 251 27.95 2.44 10.63
C SER A 251 26.62 1.91 10.09
N LYS A 252 25.88 1.16 10.93
CA LYS A 252 24.52 0.71 10.56
C LYS A 252 23.65 1.83 10.01
N SER A 253 23.97 3.11 10.28
CA SER A 253 23.33 4.29 9.72
C SER A 253 23.52 4.46 8.20
N ILE A 254 24.67 4.05 7.64
CA ILE A 254 24.92 4.10 6.19
C ILE A 254 24.16 2.97 5.49
N MET A 255 24.08 1.79 6.10
CA MET A 255 23.31 0.68 5.56
C MET A 255 21.80 0.85 5.72
N SER A 256 21.31 1.53 6.77
CA SER A 256 19.90 1.85 6.95
C SER A 256 19.44 3.05 6.10
N ALA A 257 20.35 3.96 5.73
CA ALA A 257 20.05 5.05 4.79
C ALA A 257 19.73 4.54 3.37
N LYS A 258 20.17 3.33 3.00
CA LYS A 258 19.78 2.70 1.73
C LYS A 258 18.31 2.31 1.65
N ALA A 259 17.63 2.17 2.79
CA ALA A 259 16.27 1.65 2.80
C ALA A 259 15.18 2.69 2.57
N SER A 260 15.38 3.98 2.84
CA SER A 260 14.37 5.03 2.59
C SER A 260 14.86 6.45 2.89
N PRO A 261 15.51 7.14 1.97
CA PRO A 261 15.85 8.53 2.19
C PRO A 261 14.64 9.48 2.11
N LEU A 262 13.52 9.05 1.56
CA LEU A 262 12.33 9.89 1.32
C LEU A 262 11.24 9.78 2.40
N SER A 263 11.40 8.91 3.40
CA SER A 263 10.25 8.52 4.23
C SER A 263 10.41 8.73 5.74
N SER A 264 11.57 9.09 6.27
CA SER A 264 11.72 9.27 7.72
C SER A 264 12.12 10.70 8.09
N PRO A 265 11.26 11.45 8.81
CA PRO A 265 11.65 12.73 9.38
C PRO A 265 12.65 12.61 10.56
N THR A 266 12.98 11.39 10.97
CA THR A 266 13.82 11.12 12.16
C THR A 266 15.27 10.79 11.85
N ALA A 267 15.72 10.85 10.60
CA ALA A 267 17.14 10.75 10.29
C ALA A 267 17.88 12.00 10.85
N LYS A 268 18.17 11.97 12.16
CA LYS A 268 19.14 12.91 12.76
C LYS A 268 20.46 12.70 12.04
N MET A 269 20.95 13.75 11.38
CA MET A 269 22.32 13.77 10.88
C MET A 269 23.28 13.58 12.07
N PRO A 270 24.30 12.74 11.97
CA PRO A 270 25.44 12.83 12.86
C PRO A 270 26.13 14.16 12.61
N ARG A 271 26.46 14.86 13.70
CA ARG A 271 27.31 16.06 13.67
C ARG A 271 28.71 15.71 13.21
#